data_11fcd60d363866d5af0bedd79220f9b4
#
_entry.id   11fcd60d363866d5af0bedd79220f9b4
#
_cell.length_a   1.000
_cell.length_b   1.000
_cell.length_c   1.000
_cell.angle_alpha   90.00
_cell.angle_beta   90.00
_cell.angle_gamma   90.00
#
_symmetry.space_group_name_H-M   'P 1'
#
loop_
_entity.id
_entity.type
_entity.pdbx_description
1 polymer ?
#
loop_
_entity_poly.entity_id
_entity_poly.type
_entity_poly.pdbx_seq_one_letter_code
_entity_poly.pdbx_strand_id
1 'polypeptide(L)'
;MRAIEILGGFGLDHLKLVDRPDPAPGPGQVVVAMKAASLNYRDLLVATGKYNPKMPLPRIPCSDGAGVVEAVGEGVSTVKVGDRVASTFFQGWVSGGYNEAVGKTALGGAIDGVLAERVVLEADGVVPIPGDLSFEEATTLPCAALTAWHGLVESGHVKAGESVLVQGTGGVSLFALQFARLHGARVIVTSSSDEKLRKAMAMGASDGVNYKDTPDWDKRVVELTGGVGVDHVVEVGGSGTLGRSVQAVRAGGHIALIGVLTQGDFDTRPLLMRSIRLQGIYVGSRTMFEAMNRAIALHGVRPTIDRVFPMEQAADALGYLESAGHFGKVVVRIG
;
A
#
# COMPACT_ATOMS: atom_id res chain seq x y z
N MET A 1 -17.52 7.61 -20.62
CA MET A 1 -16.44 7.91 -19.67
C MET A 1 -15.09 7.46 -20.21
N ARG A 2 -14.01 8.15 -19.86
CA ARG A 2 -12.65 7.72 -20.23
C ARG A 2 -12.10 6.75 -19.18
N ALA A 3 -11.31 5.78 -19.62
CA ALA A 3 -10.62 4.82 -18.77
C ALA A 3 -9.23 4.48 -19.36
N ILE A 4 -8.29 4.08 -18.51
CA ILE A 4 -7.04 3.45 -18.95
C ILE A 4 -7.23 1.94 -18.88
N GLU A 5 -6.94 1.25 -19.98
CA GLU A 5 -7.00 -0.21 -20.06
C GLU A 5 -5.65 -0.81 -20.44
N ILE A 6 -5.38 -1.98 -19.88
CA ILE A 6 -4.38 -2.90 -20.43
C ILE A 6 -5.08 -3.63 -21.59
N LEU A 7 -4.68 -3.32 -22.82
CA LEU A 7 -5.39 -3.74 -24.05
C LEU A 7 -4.46 -4.42 -25.04
N GLY A 8 -4.85 -5.61 -25.52
CA GLY A 8 -4.14 -6.33 -26.58
C GLY A 8 -2.86 -7.05 -26.15
N GLY A 9 -2.42 -6.89 -24.90
CA GLY A 9 -1.22 -7.53 -24.36
C GLY A 9 -0.78 -6.89 -23.04
N PHE A 10 0.30 -7.39 -22.46
CA PHE A 10 0.93 -6.83 -21.28
C PHE A 10 2.13 -5.96 -21.65
N GLY A 11 2.36 -4.88 -20.90
CA GLY A 11 3.43 -3.90 -21.09
C GLY A 11 2.91 -2.49 -20.84
N LEU A 12 3.79 -1.54 -20.53
CA LEU A 12 3.40 -0.15 -20.33
C LEU A 12 2.88 0.50 -21.62
N ASP A 13 3.36 0.04 -22.77
CA ASP A 13 2.90 0.42 -24.10
C ASP A 13 1.49 -0.12 -24.45
N HIS A 14 0.98 -1.08 -23.68
CA HIS A 14 -0.38 -1.62 -23.76
C HIS A 14 -1.40 -0.89 -22.87
N LEU A 15 -0.98 0.10 -22.11
CA LEU A 15 -1.89 1.00 -21.39
C LEU A 15 -2.48 2.01 -22.38
N LYS A 16 -3.78 1.92 -22.60
CA LYS A 16 -4.49 2.75 -23.58
C LYS A 16 -5.61 3.54 -22.93
N LEU A 17 -5.68 4.83 -23.28
CA LEU A 17 -6.85 5.64 -22.97
C LEU A 17 -7.97 5.26 -23.95
N VAL A 18 -9.11 4.86 -23.39
CA VAL A 18 -10.27 4.40 -24.17
C VAL A 18 -11.56 5.06 -23.67
N ASP A 19 -12.56 5.12 -24.54
CA ASP A 19 -13.91 5.47 -24.18
C ASP A 19 -14.73 4.23 -23.83
N ARG A 20 -15.43 4.28 -22.72
CA ARG A 20 -16.42 3.27 -22.27
C ARG A 20 -17.78 3.89 -22.02
N PRO A 21 -18.88 3.11 -22.11
CA PRO A 21 -20.18 3.58 -21.63
C PRO A 21 -20.09 3.98 -20.15
N ASP A 22 -20.90 4.97 -19.76
CA ASP A 22 -21.05 5.33 -18.36
C ASP A 22 -21.71 4.17 -17.60
N PRO A 23 -21.17 3.74 -16.47
CA PRO A 23 -21.73 2.63 -15.71
C PRO A 23 -22.91 3.09 -14.85
N ALA A 24 -23.81 2.15 -14.54
CA ALA A 24 -24.90 2.33 -13.58
C ALA A 24 -24.73 1.34 -12.41
N PRO A 25 -25.10 1.73 -11.17
CA PRO A 25 -24.96 0.85 -10.03
C PRO A 25 -26.07 -0.21 -10.01
N GLY A 26 -25.72 -1.45 -9.74
CA GLY A 26 -26.67 -2.50 -9.36
C GLY A 26 -27.09 -2.41 -7.88
N PRO A 27 -27.95 -3.32 -7.39
CA PRO A 27 -28.30 -3.41 -5.98
C PRO A 27 -27.07 -3.59 -5.10
N GLY A 28 -26.94 -2.83 -4.00
CA GLY A 28 -25.80 -2.86 -3.09
C GLY A 28 -24.53 -2.16 -3.61
N GLN A 29 -24.56 -1.56 -4.80
CA GLN A 29 -23.43 -0.91 -5.44
C GLN A 29 -23.55 0.59 -5.50
N VAL A 30 -22.43 1.26 -5.71
CA VAL A 30 -22.34 2.70 -5.95
C VAL A 30 -21.53 3.00 -7.20
N VAL A 31 -21.82 4.12 -7.86
CA VAL A 31 -20.93 4.71 -8.86
C VAL A 31 -20.15 5.82 -8.18
N VAL A 32 -18.84 5.75 -8.29
CA VAL A 32 -17.93 6.79 -7.79
C VAL A 32 -17.30 7.53 -8.98
N ALA A 33 -17.48 8.84 -9.03
CA ALA A 33 -16.73 9.74 -9.92
C ALA A 33 -15.32 9.89 -9.35
N MET A 34 -14.35 9.19 -9.93
CA MET A 34 -12.97 9.19 -9.48
C MET A 34 -12.30 10.55 -9.70
N LYS A 35 -11.48 10.98 -8.74
CA LYS A 35 -10.69 12.21 -8.79
C LYS A 35 -9.20 11.94 -8.80
N ALA A 36 -8.78 10.83 -8.20
CA ALA A 36 -7.40 10.39 -8.19
C ALA A 36 -7.29 8.87 -8.06
N ALA A 37 -6.22 8.31 -8.60
CA ALA A 37 -5.76 6.95 -8.36
C ALA A 37 -4.31 6.97 -7.89
N SER A 38 -3.92 6.07 -6.99
CA SER A 38 -2.55 5.98 -6.48
C SER A 38 -1.91 4.67 -6.90
N LEU A 39 -0.67 4.75 -7.36
CA LEU A 39 0.06 3.61 -7.88
C LEU A 39 0.75 2.81 -6.79
N ASN A 40 0.72 1.50 -6.93
CA ASN A 40 1.43 0.53 -6.13
C ASN A 40 2.34 -0.33 -7.02
N TYR A 41 3.40 -0.91 -6.47
CA TYR A 41 4.28 -1.81 -7.23
C TYR A 41 3.53 -2.99 -7.87
N ARG A 42 2.47 -3.46 -7.20
CA ARG A 42 1.57 -4.48 -7.74
C ARG A 42 0.94 -4.05 -9.07
N ASP A 43 0.59 -2.77 -9.25
CA ASP A 43 -0.04 -2.28 -10.48
C ASP A 43 0.93 -2.35 -11.67
N LEU A 44 2.23 -2.10 -11.43
CA LEU A 44 3.28 -2.33 -12.40
C LEU A 44 3.39 -3.84 -12.77
N LEU A 45 3.35 -4.73 -11.77
CA LEU A 45 3.38 -6.17 -12.01
C LEU A 45 2.14 -6.63 -12.80
N VAL A 46 0.97 -6.05 -12.53
CA VAL A 46 -0.26 -6.32 -13.29
C VAL A 46 -0.12 -5.83 -14.72
N ALA A 47 0.27 -4.58 -14.92
CA ALA A 47 0.41 -4.00 -16.26
C ALA A 47 1.43 -4.75 -17.13
N THR A 48 2.49 -5.28 -16.52
CA THR A 48 3.55 -6.04 -17.21
C THR A 48 3.30 -7.55 -17.27
N GLY A 49 2.14 -8.05 -16.78
CA GLY A 49 1.79 -9.49 -16.79
C GLY A 49 2.56 -10.34 -15.78
N LYS A 50 3.43 -9.75 -14.97
CA LYS A 50 4.25 -10.46 -13.97
C LYS A 50 3.44 -10.88 -12.74
N TYR A 51 2.30 -10.25 -12.47
CA TYR A 51 1.43 -10.60 -11.35
C TYR A 51 0.58 -11.83 -11.63
N ASN A 52 -0.06 -11.86 -12.80
CA ASN A 52 -0.85 -12.99 -13.29
C ASN A 52 -0.82 -12.99 -14.83
N PRO A 53 0.06 -13.78 -15.46
CA PRO A 53 0.17 -13.81 -16.93
C PRO A 53 -1.07 -14.38 -17.62
N LYS A 54 -2.00 -14.99 -16.88
CA LYS A 54 -3.27 -15.54 -17.38
C LYS A 54 -4.47 -14.63 -17.10
N MET A 55 -4.23 -13.39 -16.61
CA MET A 55 -5.30 -12.43 -16.34
C MET A 55 -6.06 -12.12 -17.66
N PRO A 56 -7.40 -12.20 -17.66
CA PRO A 56 -8.18 -11.79 -18.82
C PRO A 56 -8.02 -10.30 -19.13
N LEU A 57 -7.84 -9.97 -20.40
CA LEU A 57 -7.79 -8.60 -20.93
C LEU A 57 -9.03 -8.34 -21.82
N PRO A 58 -9.50 -7.09 -21.97
CA PRO A 58 -8.95 -5.88 -21.36
C PRO A 58 -9.19 -5.80 -19.85
N ARG A 59 -8.37 -5.00 -19.16
CA ARG A 59 -8.47 -4.79 -17.72
C ARG A 59 -8.15 -3.33 -17.37
N ILE A 60 -9.02 -2.67 -16.59
CA ILE A 60 -8.69 -1.37 -15.96
C ILE A 60 -7.75 -1.65 -14.78
N PRO A 61 -6.52 -1.11 -14.74
CA PRO A 61 -5.59 -1.32 -13.64
C PRO A 61 -5.89 -0.44 -12.42
N CYS A 62 -5.04 -0.54 -11.41
CA CYS A 62 -5.02 0.17 -10.14
C CYS A 62 -6.15 -0.22 -9.18
N SER A 63 -5.78 -0.33 -7.89
CA SER A 63 -6.70 -0.69 -6.81
C SER A 63 -7.14 0.52 -5.99
N ASP A 64 -6.31 1.55 -5.94
CA ASP A 64 -6.40 2.65 -4.99
C ASP A 64 -7.03 3.87 -5.66
N GLY A 65 -8.28 4.16 -5.38
CA GLY A 65 -9.01 5.30 -5.91
C GLY A 65 -9.69 6.13 -4.84
N ALA A 66 -9.86 7.41 -5.11
CA ALA A 66 -10.64 8.32 -4.28
C ALA A 66 -11.49 9.23 -5.18
N GLY A 67 -12.71 9.50 -4.75
CA GLY A 67 -13.67 10.28 -5.53
C GLY A 67 -14.93 10.63 -4.76
N VAL A 68 -15.98 10.97 -5.52
CA VAL A 68 -17.29 11.36 -4.99
C VAL A 68 -18.33 10.35 -5.45
N VAL A 69 -19.19 9.90 -4.56
CA VAL A 69 -20.35 9.06 -4.90
C VAL A 69 -21.29 9.84 -5.80
N GLU A 70 -21.50 9.37 -7.03
CA GLU A 70 -22.35 10.01 -8.05
C GLU A 70 -23.74 9.37 -8.13
N ALA A 71 -23.82 8.05 -7.87
CA ALA A 71 -25.07 7.31 -7.83
C ALA A 71 -25.00 6.16 -6.82
N VAL A 72 -26.16 5.79 -6.28
CA VAL A 72 -26.31 4.65 -5.35
C VAL A 72 -27.37 3.70 -5.88
N GLY A 73 -27.11 2.39 -5.77
CA GLY A 73 -28.05 1.34 -6.14
C GLY A 73 -29.07 1.04 -5.04
N GLU A 74 -30.02 0.18 -5.35
CA GLU A 74 -31.03 -0.27 -4.39
C GLU A 74 -30.39 -0.92 -3.14
N GLY A 75 -30.94 -0.63 -1.97
CA GLY A 75 -30.49 -1.19 -0.68
C GLY A 75 -29.25 -0.54 -0.07
N VAL A 76 -28.60 0.41 -0.74
CA VAL A 76 -27.44 1.12 -0.19
C VAL A 76 -27.88 2.13 0.86
N SER A 77 -27.34 2.03 2.08
CA SER A 77 -27.58 2.95 3.20
C SER A 77 -26.32 3.44 3.89
N THR A 78 -25.16 2.87 3.56
CA THR A 78 -23.87 3.18 4.20
C THR A 78 -23.22 4.45 3.69
N VAL A 79 -23.57 4.87 2.47
CA VAL A 79 -23.11 6.09 1.79
C VAL A 79 -24.23 6.70 0.95
N LYS A 80 -24.09 7.97 0.60
CA LYS A 80 -25.04 8.72 -0.25
C LYS A 80 -24.33 9.52 -1.32
N VAL A 81 -25.08 9.96 -2.32
CA VAL A 81 -24.59 10.87 -3.37
C VAL A 81 -23.98 12.12 -2.74
N GLY A 82 -22.80 12.50 -3.22
CA GLY A 82 -22.00 13.61 -2.73
C GLY A 82 -20.96 13.22 -1.66
N ASP A 83 -21.02 12.01 -1.10
CA ASP A 83 -20.01 11.56 -0.12
C ASP A 83 -18.64 11.41 -0.78
N ARG A 84 -17.61 11.87 -0.08
CA ARG A 84 -16.20 11.71 -0.47
C ARG A 84 -15.68 10.38 0.06
N VAL A 85 -15.26 9.49 -0.83
CA VAL A 85 -14.90 8.13 -0.49
C VAL A 85 -13.57 7.69 -1.13
N ALA A 86 -12.91 6.72 -0.48
CA ALA A 86 -11.81 5.96 -1.04
C ALA A 86 -12.25 4.50 -1.22
N SER A 87 -11.76 3.82 -2.28
CA SER A 87 -11.99 2.39 -2.49
C SER A 87 -11.30 1.54 -1.43
N THR A 88 -11.82 0.36 -1.11
CA THR A 88 -11.02 -0.70 -0.50
C THR A 88 -10.28 -1.48 -1.59
N PHE A 89 -9.11 -2.04 -1.26
CA PHE A 89 -8.35 -2.87 -2.20
C PHE A 89 -9.13 -4.13 -2.61
N PHE A 90 -9.75 -4.77 -1.64
CA PHE A 90 -10.64 -5.92 -1.82
C PHE A 90 -12.09 -5.49 -1.58
N GLN A 91 -12.92 -5.60 -2.59
CA GLN A 91 -14.31 -5.18 -2.48
C GLN A 91 -15.16 -6.07 -1.55
N GLY A 92 -14.73 -7.31 -1.32
CA GLY A 92 -15.43 -8.30 -0.48
C GLY A 92 -14.81 -8.51 0.91
N TRP A 93 -13.77 -7.79 1.33
CA TRP A 93 -13.17 -7.98 2.66
C TRP A 93 -13.65 -6.95 3.68
N VAL A 94 -14.81 -7.19 4.23
CA VAL A 94 -15.39 -6.28 5.23
C VAL A 94 -14.67 -6.42 6.59
N SER A 95 -14.48 -7.66 7.10
CA SER A 95 -13.88 -7.91 8.41
C SER A 95 -13.35 -9.34 8.52
N GLY A 96 -12.68 -9.64 9.65
CA GLY A 96 -12.14 -10.98 9.94
C GLY A 96 -10.89 -11.32 9.13
N GLY A 97 -10.54 -12.61 9.11
CA GLY A 97 -9.35 -13.11 8.42
C GLY A 97 -9.49 -13.12 6.90
N TYR A 98 -8.36 -13.00 6.21
CA TYR A 98 -8.29 -13.16 4.75
C TYR A 98 -8.67 -14.60 4.34
N ASN A 99 -9.37 -14.74 3.20
CA ASN A 99 -9.66 -16.02 2.55
C ASN A 99 -9.59 -15.87 1.02
N GLU A 100 -9.60 -17.00 0.31
CA GLU A 100 -9.45 -17.01 -1.16
C GLU A 100 -10.62 -16.32 -1.90
N ALA A 101 -11.83 -16.32 -1.33
CA ALA A 101 -12.97 -15.62 -1.93
C ALA A 101 -12.74 -14.11 -1.95
N VAL A 102 -12.15 -13.56 -0.88
CA VAL A 102 -11.72 -12.17 -0.81
C VAL A 102 -10.74 -11.84 -1.94
N GLY A 103 -9.76 -12.71 -2.20
CA GLY A 103 -8.75 -12.51 -3.25
C GLY A 103 -9.35 -12.29 -4.64
N LYS A 104 -10.51 -12.87 -4.93
CA LYS A 104 -11.23 -12.73 -6.21
C LYS A 104 -11.90 -11.36 -6.37
N THR A 105 -11.90 -10.52 -5.36
CA THR A 105 -12.52 -9.18 -5.35
C THR A 105 -11.47 -8.05 -5.39
N ALA A 106 -10.19 -8.38 -5.65
CA ALA A 106 -9.11 -7.40 -5.72
C ALA A 106 -9.23 -6.51 -6.95
N LEU A 107 -9.40 -5.20 -6.73
CA LEU A 107 -9.46 -4.20 -7.79
C LEU A 107 -8.16 -4.16 -8.62
N GLY A 108 -8.30 -3.86 -9.90
CA GLY A 108 -7.18 -3.70 -10.83
C GLY A 108 -6.41 -5.00 -11.14
N GLY A 109 -6.96 -6.15 -10.78
CA GLY A 109 -6.36 -7.45 -11.03
C GLY A 109 -7.42 -8.51 -11.23
N ALA A 110 -8.06 -9.00 -10.16
CA ALA A 110 -9.12 -9.99 -10.26
C ALA A 110 -10.37 -9.40 -10.94
N ILE A 111 -10.70 -8.14 -10.64
CA ILE A 111 -11.77 -7.35 -11.25
C ILE A 111 -11.21 -6.03 -11.79
N ASP A 112 -11.99 -5.26 -12.55
CA ASP A 112 -11.60 -3.95 -13.03
C ASP A 112 -11.21 -3.03 -11.87
N GLY A 113 -10.22 -2.19 -12.12
CA GLY A 113 -9.68 -1.25 -11.15
C GLY A 113 -10.30 0.14 -11.26
N VAL A 114 -9.55 1.12 -10.75
CA VAL A 114 -10.06 2.47 -10.51
C VAL A 114 -9.48 3.54 -11.44
N LEU A 115 -8.66 3.17 -12.41
CA LEU A 115 -8.07 4.14 -13.34
C LEU A 115 -9.05 4.50 -14.48
N ALA A 116 -10.19 5.05 -14.09
CA ALA A 116 -11.31 5.46 -14.94
C ALA A 116 -12.05 6.65 -14.30
N GLU A 117 -12.76 7.44 -15.11
CA GLU A 117 -13.53 8.61 -14.62
C GLU A 117 -14.69 8.20 -13.70
N ARG A 118 -15.32 7.03 -13.95
CA ARG A 118 -16.40 6.45 -13.15
C ARG A 118 -16.15 4.98 -12.91
N VAL A 119 -16.42 4.51 -11.71
CA VAL A 119 -16.24 3.10 -11.34
C VAL A 119 -17.43 2.63 -10.51
N VAL A 120 -17.94 1.44 -10.82
CA VAL A 120 -18.91 0.74 -9.96
C VAL A 120 -18.13 0.03 -8.86
N LEU A 121 -18.48 0.28 -7.63
CA LEU A 121 -17.92 -0.37 -6.44
C LEU A 121 -19.02 -0.93 -5.56
N GLU A 122 -18.73 -1.97 -4.78
CA GLU A 122 -19.62 -2.40 -3.71
C GLU A 122 -19.74 -1.28 -2.66
N ALA A 123 -20.94 -1.04 -2.14
CA ALA A 123 -21.14 -0.02 -1.10
C ALA A 123 -20.32 -0.31 0.16
N ASP A 124 -20.07 -1.59 0.45
CA ASP A 124 -19.16 -2.03 1.51
C ASP A 124 -17.69 -2.02 1.08
N GLY A 125 -17.42 -1.81 -0.18
CA GLY A 125 -16.08 -1.66 -0.78
C GLY A 125 -15.58 -0.22 -0.86
N VAL A 126 -16.23 0.73 -0.20
CA VAL A 126 -15.77 2.11 -0.07
C VAL A 126 -15.80 2.56 1.39
N VAL A 127 -14.91 3.49 1.74
CA VAL A 127 -14.84 4.11 3.06
C VAL A 127 -14.84 5.63 2.95
N PRO A 128 -15.46 6.37 3.88
CA PRO A 128 -15.36 7.82 3.91
C PRO A 128 -13.91 8.29 4.02
N ILE A 129 -13.56 9.36 3.31
CA ILE A 129 -12.24 9.98 3.40
C ILE A 129 -12.10 10.63 4.78
N PRO A 130 -11.00 10.34 5.53
CA PRO A 130 -10.80 10.90 6.86
C PRO A 130 -10.44 12.37 6.82
N GLY A 131 -11.08 13.16 7.67
CA GLY A 131 -10.76 14.58 7.87
C GLY A 131 -10.87 15.41 6.61
N ASP A 132 -9.87 16.25 6.40
CA ASP A 132 -9.75 17.20 5.28
C ASP A 132 -8.75 16.76 4.21
N LEU A 133 -8.39 15.47 4.15
CA LEU A 133 -7.49 14.97 3.12
C LEU A 133 -8.01 15.28 1.72
N SER A 134 -7.13 15.68 0.82
CA SER A 134 -7.43 15.81 -0.60
C SER A 134 -7.71 14.42 -1.21
N PHE A 135 -8.25 14.38 -2.44
CA PHE A 135 -8.44 13.09 -3.13
C PHE A 135 -7.10 12.42 -3.45
N GLU A 136 -6.09 13.21 -3.79
CA GLU A 136 -4.72 12.70 -4.02
C GLU A 136 -4.12 12.08 -2.76
N GLU A 137 -4.35 12.68 -1.59
CA GLU A 137 -3.92 12.11 -0.32
C GLU A 137 -4.72 10.86 0.03
N ALA A 138 -6.05 10.92 -0.07
CA ALA A 138 -6.93 9.82 0.31
C ALA A 138 -6.71 8.56 -0.55
N THR A 139 -6.44 8.72 -1.84
CA THR A 139 -6.17 7.59 -2.73
C THR A 139 -4.90 6.81 -2.38
N THR A 140 -4.01 7.35 -1.53
CA THR A 140 -2.80 6.64 -1.09
C THR A 140 -3.03 5.65 0.05
N LEU A 141 -4.23 5.66 0.64
CA LEU A 141 -4.55 4.92 1.86
C LEU A 141 -4.90 3.43 1.62
N PRO A 142 -5.67 3.05 0.57
CA PRO A 142 -6.27 1.71 0.44
C PRO A 142 -5.27 0.55 0.47
N CYS A 143 -4.13 0.69 -0.17
CA CYS A 143 -3.09 -0.34 -0.17
C CYS A 143 -1.95 0.00 0.78
N ALA A 144 -1.20 1.08 0.52
CA ALA A 144 0.06 1.32 1.21
C ALA A 144 -0.11 1.64 2.70
N ALA A 145 -1.03 2.54 3.05
CA ALA A 145 -1.27 2.88 4.45
C ALA A 145 -1.90 1.71 5.19
N LEU A 146 -2.92 1.08 4.61
CA LEU A 146 -3.61 -0.04 5.24
C LEU A 146 -2.70 -1.25 5.46
N THR A 147 -1.79 -1.53 4.51
CA THR A 147 -0.77 -2.58 4.67
C THR A 147 0.18 -2.27 5.84
N ALA A 148 0.64 -1.03 5.95
CA ALA A 148 1.49 -0.61 7.07
C ALA A 148 0.75 -0.69 8.41
N TRP A 149 -0.52 -0.26 8.45
CA TRP A 149 -1.39 -0.38 9.63
C TRP A 149 -1.59 -1.84 10.03
N HIS A 150 -2.00 -2.69 9.09
CA HIS A 150 -2.18 -4.12 9.33
C HIS A 150 -0.90 -4.77 9.86
N GLY A 151 0.25 -4.49 9.24
CA GLY A 151 1.52 -5.07 9.64
C GLY A 151 1.99 -4.66 11.03
N LEU A 152 1.87 -3.38 11.38
CA LEU A 152 2.38 -2.86 12.64
C LEU A 152 1.36 -2.88 13.78
N VAL A 153 0.11 -2.47 13.50
CA VAL A 153 -0.89 -2.27 14.56
C VAL A 153 -1.70 -3.53 14.79
N GLU A 154 -2.31 -4.07 13.74
CA GLU A 154 -3.22 -5.22 13.87
C GLU A 154 -2.46 -6.53 14.10
N SER A 155 -1.39 -6.79 13.37
CA SER A 155 -0.59 -8.01 13.48
C SER A 155 0.59 -7.86 14.46
N GLY A 156 1.29 -6.72 14.37
CA GLY A 156 2.47 -6.45 15.19
C GLY A 156 2.15 -6.08 16.63
N HIS A 157 1.01 -5.41 16.87
CA HIS A 157 0.63 -4.85 18.17
C HIS A 157 1.70 -3.91 18.74
N VAL A 158 2.25 -3.04 17.87
CA VAL A 158 3.32 -2.10 18.22
C VAL A 158 2.96 -1.22 19.42
N LYS A 159 3.90 -1.04 20.33
CA LYS A 159 3.71 -0.30 21.60
C LYS A 159 4.75 0.82 21.75
N ALA A 160 4.40 1.77 22.59
CA ALA A 160 5.33 2.83 22.98
C ALA A 160 6.61 2.24 23.62
N GLY A 161 7.76 2.78 23.21
CA GLY A 161 9.07 2.34 23.64
C GLY A 161 9.68 1.18 22.82
N GLU A 162 8.91 0.53 21.95
CA GLU A 162 9.42 -0.49 21.03
C GLU A 162 10.18 0.14 19.85
N SER A 163 10.91 -0.69 19.12
CA SER A 163 11.70 -0.30 17.95
C SER A 163 11.20 -0.99 16.68
N VAL A 164 11.16 -0.23 15.58
CA VAL A 164 10.68 -0.68 14.27
C VAL A 164 11.76 -0.44 13.22
N LEU A 165 12.11 -1.49 12.47
CA LEU A 165 12.89 -1.37 11.25
C LEU A 165 11.94 -1.24 10.07
N VAL A 166 12.14 -0.18 9.29
CA VAL A 166 11.40 0.08 8.05
C VAL A 166 12.38 0.02 6.88
N GLN A 167 12.12 -0.84 5.91
CA GLN A 167 12.97 -0.97 4.73
C GLN A 167 12.50 -0.04 3.61
N GLY A 168 13.45 0.75 3.06
CA GLY A 168 13.16 1.67 1.96
C GLY A 168 12.32 2.88 2.36
N THR A 169 11.93 3.65 1.35
CA THR A 169 11.21 4.92 1.47
C THR A 169 10.04 5.02 0.50
N GLY A 170 9.46 3.88 0.14
CA GLY A 170 8.22 3.79 -0.63
C GLY A 170 6.98 4.05 0.23
N GLY A 171 5.80 3.92 -0.39
CA GLY A 171 4.53 4.24 0.26
C GLY A 171 4.30 3.50 1.57
N VAL A 172 4.38 2.15 1.57
CA VAL A 172 4.22 1.34 2.79
C VAL A 172 5.21 1.77 3.88
N SER A 173 6.46 1.99 3.49
CA SER A 173 7.56 2.31 4.41
C SER A 173 7.34 3.65 5.12
N LEU A 174 6.93 4.69 4.39
CA LEU A 174 6.67 6.00 5.00
C LEU A 174 5.42 6.02 5.86
N PHE A 175 4.37 5.29 5.50
CA PHE A 175 3.23 5.09 6.40
C PHE A 175 3.61 4.30 7.64
N ALA A 176 4.44 3.26 7.50
CA ALA A 176 4.95 2.50 8.64
C ALA A 176 5.76 3.38 9.60
N LEU A 177 6.63 4.26 9.06
CA LEU A 177 7.33 5.27 9.86
C LEU A 177 6.36 6.17 10.62
N GLN A 178 5.33 6.70 9.94
CA GLN A 178 4.35 7.60 10.57
C GLN A 178 3.55 6.87 11.65
N PHE A 179 3.04 5.67 11.38
CA PHE A 179 2.26 4.89 12.35
C PHE A 179 3.10 4.40 13.53
N ALA A 180 4.33 3.94 13.30
CA ALA A 180 5.23 3.56 14.40
C ALA A 180 5.49 4.73 15.35
N ARG A 181 5.76 5.92 14.81
CA ARG A 181 5.93 7.13 15.59
C ARG A 181 4.66 7.53 16.35
N LEU A 182 3.51 7.42 15.70
CA LEU A 182 2.22 7.68 16.33
C LEU A 182 2.01 6.82 17.59
N HIS A 183 2.51 5.58 17.55
CA HIS A 183 2.46 4.65 18.68
C HIS A 183 3.65 4.81 19.65
N GLY A 184 4.50 5.82 19.49
CA GLY A 184 5.63 6.08 20.38
C GLY A 184 6.81 5.13 20.21
N ALA A 185 6.94 4.46 19.06
CA ALA A 185 8.06 3.58 18.77
C ALA A 185 9.24 4.35 18.15
N ARG A 186 10.47 3.87 18.42
CA ARG A 186 11.69 4.29 17.74
C ARG A 186 11.75 3.67 16.35
N VAL A 187 12.08 4.45 15.31
CA VAL A 187 12.11 3.97 13.94
C VAL A 187 13.49 4.05 13.33
N ILE A 188 13.99 2.93 12.81
CA ILE A 188 15.19 2.83 12.00
C ILE A 188 14.77 2.61 10.54
N VAL A 189 15.31 3.41 9.61
CA VAL A 189 14.97 3.32 8.18
C VAL A 189 16.20 2.90 7.38
N THR A 190 16.05 1.95 6.46
CA THR A 190 17.10 1.64 5.48
C THR A 190 16.75 2.25 4.11
N SER A 191 17.76 2.69 3.35
CA SER A 191 17.60 3.18 1.98
C SER A 191 18.91 3.01 1.20
N SER A 192 18.84 3.14 -0.13
CA SER A 192 20.03 3.23 -1.00
C SER A 192 20.48 4.67 -1.25
N SER A 193 19.84 5.65 -0.63
CA SER A 193 20.03 7.09 -0.90
C SER A 193 20.05 7.88 0.40
N ASP A 194 21.16 8.59 0.64
CA ASP A 194 21.29 9.47 1.80
C ASP A 194 20.32 10.65 1.74
N GLU A 195 19.95 11.13 0.55
CA GLU A 195 18.92 12.15 0.42
C GLU A 195 17.57 11.66 0.94
N LYS A 196 17.16 10.45 0.56
CA LYS A 196 15.92 9.83 1.04
C LYS A 196 15.98 9.54 2.53
N LEU A 197 17.14 9.12 3.07
CA LEU A 197 17.35 8.96 4.51
C LEU A 197 17.18 10.29 5.26
N ARG A 198 17.79 11.38 4.76
CA ARG A 198 17.61 12.72 5.36
C ARG A 198 16.14 13.14 5.41
N LYS A 199 15.38 12.89 4.32
CA LYS A 199 13.93 13.15 4.31
C LYS A 199 13.18 12.29 5.34
N ALA A 200 13.51 11.01 5.47
CA ALA A 200 12.91 10.13 6.47
C ALA A 200 13.26 10.57 7.92
N MET A 201 14.49 11.02 8.15
CA MET A 201 14.90 11.60 9.44
C MET A 201 14.11 12.89 9.76
N ALA A 202 13.87 13.75 8.77
CA ALA A 202 13.03 14.94 8.94
C ALA A 202 11.56 14.59 9.25
N MET A 203 11.08 13.43 8.79
CA MET A 203 9.77 12.87 9.16
C MET A 203 9.80 12.21 10.55
N GLY A 204 10.98 12.13 11.18
CA GLY A 204 11.21 11.67 12.54
C GLY A 204 11.63 10.22 12.68
N ALA A 205 12.22 9.61 11.66
CA ALA A 205 13.03 8.43 11.89
C ALA A 205 14.14 8.75 12.89
N SER A 206 14.46 7.81 13.77
CA SER A 206 15.51 8.00 14.78
C SER A 206 16.90 7.75 14.21
N ASP A 207 17.01 6.82 13.25
CA ASP A 207 18.26 6.44 12.61
C ASP A 207 18.02 6.06 11.14
N GLY A 208 19.05 6.28 10.32
CA GLY A 208 19.09 5.89 8.91
C GLY A 208 20.28 5.01 8.60
N VAL A 209 20.10 3.96 7.81
CA VAL A 209 21.17 3.08 7.34
C VAL A 209 21.15 3.01 5.82
N ASN A 210 22.23 3.50 5.18
CA ASN A 210 22.42 3.34 3.75
C ASN A 210 22.99 1.93 3.47
N TYR A 211 22.15 1.06 2.90
CA TYR A 211 22.55 -0.33 2.65
C TYR A 211 23.54 -0.50 1.49
N LYS A 212 23.76 0.53 0.68
CA LYS A 212 24.85 0.51 -0.32
C LYS A 212 26.22 0.69 0.34
N ASP A 213 26.30 1.59 1.32
CA ASP A 213 27.54 1.86 2.06
C ASP A 213 27.73 0.88 3.21
N THR A 214 26.64 0.34 3.74
CA THR A 214 26.62 -0.65 4.82
C THR A 214 25.86 -1.90 4.36
N PRO A 215 26.46 -2.78 3.53
CA PRO A 215 25.81 -3.99 3.03
C PRO A 215 25.31 -4.92 4.14
N ASP A 216 26.01 -4.96 5.29
CA ASP A 216 25.59 -5.68 6.50
C ASP A 216 24.66 -4.81 7.38
N TRP A 217 23.66 -4.21 6.76
CA TRP A 217 22.72 -3.31 7.43
C TRP A 217 22.00 -3.96 8.62
N ASP A 218 21.79 -5.27 8.61
CA ASP A 218 21.21 -6.05 9.69
C ASP A 218 22.07 -5.98 10.96
N LYS A 219 23.39 -6.15 10.84
CA LYS A 219 24.33 -5.99 11.96
C LYS A 219 24.33 -4.56 12.50
N ARG A 220 24.27 -3.56 11.58
CA ARG A 220 24.19 -2.17 11.99
C ARG A 220 22.91 -1.86 12.75
N VAL A 221 21.76 -2.43 12.36
CA VAL A 221 20.50 -2.32 13.09
C VAL A 221 20.60 -2.93 14.49
N VAL A 222 21.24 -4.09 14.62
CA VAL A 222 21.49 -4.73 15.92
C VAL A 222 22.39 -3.84 16.81
N GLU A 223 23.45 -3.24 16.26
CA GLU A 223 24.30 -2.28 17.00
C GLU A 223 23.50 -1.07 17.49
N LEU A 224 22.68 -0.46 16.62
CA LEU A 224 21.83 0.69 16.96
C LEU A 224 20.81 0.38 18.06
N THR A 225 20.50 -0.89 18.27
CA THR A 225 19.59 -1.36 19.33
C THR A 225 20.32 -1.98 20.52
N GLY A 226 21.61 -1.65 20.68
CA GLY A 226 22.42 -2.13 21.83
C GLY A 226 22.68 -3.63 21.83
N GLY A 227 22.70 -4.27 20.67
CA GLY A 227 22.98 -5.70 20.51
C GLY A 227 21.72 -6.60 20.58
N VAL A 228 20.53 -6.04 20.78
CA VAL A 228 19.28 -6.79 20.98
C VAL A 228 18.55 -7.10 19.65
N GLY A 229 18.50 -6.14 18.74
CA GLY A 229 17.66 -6.13 17.55
C GLY A 229 16.34 -5.39 17.75
N VAL A 230 15.62 -5.13 16.66
CA VAL A 230 14.34 -4.41 16.69
C VAL A 230 13.17 -5.32 17.10
N ASP A 231 12.10 -4.73 17.64
CA ASP A 231 10.87 -5.43 18.01
C ASP A 231 10.07 -5.85 16.76
N HIS A 232 10.03 -4.97 15.74
CA HIS A 232 9.27 -5.17 14.51
C HIS A 232 10.10 -4.88 13.28
N VAL A 233 9.88 -5.65 12.22
CA VAL A 233 10.40 -5.37 10.87
C VAL A 233 9.23 -5.24 9.90
N VAL A 234 9.20 -4.15 9.14
CA VAL A 234 8.33 -3.98 7.98
C VAL A 234 9.12 -4.39 6.74
N GLU A 235 8.95 -5.66 6.34
CA GLU A 235 9.72 -6.33 5.29
C GLU A 235 9.04 -6.10 3.93
N VAL A 236 9.56 -5.14 3.17
CA VAL A 236 9.04 -4.80 1.84
C VAL A 236 9.94 -5.27 0.68
N GLY A 237 11.09 -5.83 0.97
CA GLY A 237 12.03 -6.32 -0.03
C GLY A 237 11.66 -7.71 -0.58
N GLY A 238 11.30 -8.64 0.29
CA GLY A 238 10.96 -10.01 -0.08
C GLY A 238 12.03 -11.02 0.32
N SER A 239 12.04 -12.22 -0.30
CA SER A 239 12.91 -13.32 0.13
C SER A 239 14.41 -13.00 0.06
N GLY A 240 14.84 -12.10 -0.81
CA GLY A 240 16.24 -11.68 -0.90
C GLY A 240 16.75 -10.82 0.27
N THR A 241 15.82 -10.19 1.03
CA THR A 241 16.16 -9.39 2.23
C THR A 241 15.72 -10.06 3.53
N LEU A 242 14.82 -11.03 3.46
CA LEU A 242 14.21 -11.67 4.62
C LEU A 242 15.24 -12.29 5.58
N GLY A 243 16.30 -12.92 5.07
CA GLY A 243 17.36 -13.48 5.89
C GLY A 243 18.04 -12.44 6.80
N ARG A 244 18.29 -11.24 6.27
CA ARG A 244 18.84 -10.11 7.05
C ARG A 244 17.80 -9.54 8.02
N SER A 245 16.54 -9.45 7.61
CA SER A 245 15.44 -9.02 8.51
C SER A 245 15.33 -9.93 9.72
N VAL A 246 15.49 -11.23 9.54
CA VAL A 246 15.54 -12.20 10.63
C VAL A 246 16.73 -12.00 11.56
N GLN A 247 17.90 -11.57 11.05
CA GLN A 247 19.02 -11.23 11.91
C GLN A 247 18.82 -9.91 12.67
N ALA A 248 18.18 -8.93 12.04
CA ALA A 248 17.94 -7.61 12.61
C ALA A 248 16.84 -7.59 13.70
N VAL A 249 15.87 -8.50 13.65
CA VAL A 249 14.78 -8.59 14.63
C VAL A 249 15.27 -9.29 15.92
N ARG A 250 14.78 -8.88 17.10
CA ARG A 250 15.09 -9.55 18.37
C ARG A 250 14.44 -10.95 18.48
N ALA A 251 14.90 -11.75 19.43
CA ALA A 251 14.19 -12.98 19.80
C ALA A 251 12.74 -12.63 20.26
N GLY A 252 11.77 -13.43 19.82
CA GLY A 252 10.34 -13.18 20.05
C GLY A 252 9.76 -12.00 19.28
N GLY A 253 10.54 -11.32 18.41
CA GLY A 253 10.08 -10.19 17.63
C GLY A 253 9.14 -10.57 16.48
N HIS A 254 8.71 -9.57 15.73
CA HIS A 254 7.72 -9.71 14.66
C HIS A 254 8.24 -9.18 13.33
N ILE A 255 7.99 -9.92 12.26
CA ILE A 255 8.27 -9.50 10.87
C ILE A 255 6.97 -9.49 10.08
N ALA A 256 6.54 -8.33 9.64
CA ALA A 256 5.45 -8.15 8.69
C ALA A 256 6.02 -8.36 7.27
N LEU A 257 5.80 -9.52 6.67
CA LEU A 257 6.26 -9.85 5.32
C LEU A 257 5.26 -9.33 4.29
N ILE A 258 5.67 -8.34 3.54
CA ILE A 258 4.83 -7.60 2.58
C ILE A 258 5.41 -7.71 1.16
N GLY A 259 6.75 -7.57 1.05
CA GLY A 259 7.44 -7.38 -0.21
C GLY A 259 7.61 -8.64 -1.05
N VAL A 260 7.66 -8.41 -2.36
CA VAL A 260 7.92 -9.42 -3.39
C VAL A 260 8.93 -8.91 -4.43
N LEU A 261 9.75 -7.90 -4.04
CA LEU A 261 10.65 -7.19 -4.95
C LEU A 261 11.90 -8.00 -5.30
N THR A 262 12.37 -8.81 -4.36
CA THR A 262 13.62 -9.58 -4.49
C THR A 262 13.36 -11.07 -4.28
N GLN A 263 14.20 -11.90 -4.88
CA GLN A 263 14.21 -13.35 -4.68
C GLN A 263 15.51 -13.78 -4.00
N GLY A 264 15.46 -14.88 -3.25
CA GLY A 264 16.60 -15.45 -2.56
C GLY A 264 16.18 -16.65 -1.71
N ASP A 265 17.18 -17.43 -1.31
CA ASP A 265 16.99 -18.54 -0.38
C ASP A 265 16.85 -18.02 1.06
N PHE A 266 16.01 -18.68 1.82
CA PHE A 266 15.72 -18.33 3.20
C PHE A 266 15.80 -19.55 4.12
N ASP A 267 16.67 -19.48 5.13
CA ASP A 267 16.77 -20.49 6.19
C ASP A 267 15.71 -20.23 7.29
N THR A 268 14.80 -21.14 7.47
CA THR A 268 13.71 -21.03 8.46
C THR A 268 14.13 -21.36 9.90
N ARG A 269 15.30 -21.99 10.11
CA ARG A 269 15.77 -22.41 11.45
C ARG A 269 15.81 -21.27 12.47
N PRO A 270 16.28 -20.06 12.13
CA PRO A 270 16.28 -18.93 13.07
C PRO A 270 14.88 -18.51 13.53
N LEU A 271 13.84 -18.70 12.72
CA LEU A 271 12.46 -18.42 13.14
C LEU A 271 12.08 -19.28 14.32
N LEU A 272 12.37 -20.59 14.25
CA LEU A 272 12.09 -21.55 15.32
C LEU A 272 12.96 -21.25 16.55
N MET A 273 14.29 -21.17 16.37
CA MET A 273 15.26 -21.07 17.49
C MET A 273 15.15 -19.76 18.27
N ARG A 274 14.68 -18.68 17.61
CA ARG A 274 14.51 -17.36 18.23
C ARG A 274 13.04 -16.99 18.45
N SER A 275 12.10 -17.91 18.24
CA SER A 275 10.65 -17.71 18.39
C SER A 275 10.14 -16.46 17.64
N ILE A 276 10.66 -16.19 16.43
CA ILE A 276 10.29 -15.04 15.62
C ILE A 276 8.92 -15.29 14.98
N ARG A 277 8.03 -14.29 15.06
CA ARG A 277 6.73 -14.31 14.36
C ARG A 277 6.91 -13.73 12.96
N LEU A 278 6.78 -14.54 11.91
CA LEU A 278 6.74 -14.12 10.51
C LEU A 278 5.31 -14.17 10.01
N GLN A 279 4.73 -13.01 9.74
CA GLN A 279 3.35 -12.89 9.29
C GLN A 279 3.28 -12.30 7.89
N GLY A 280 2.70 -13.04 6.94
CA GLY A 280 2.36 -12.50 5.62
C GLY A 280 1.23 -11.46 5.75
N ILE A 281 1.43 -10.29 5.17
CA ILE A 281 0.47 -9.18 5.18
C ILE A 281 0.00 -8.91 3.75
N TYR A 282 -1.29 -9.08 3.52
CA TYR A 282 -1.91 -8.80 2.24
C TYR A 282 -2.97 -7.70 2.41
N VAL A 283 -2.51 -6.44 2.41
CA VAL A 283 -3.33 -5.23 2.61
C VAL A 283 -4.10 -5.27 3.95
N GLY A 284 -5.44 -5.23 3.93
CA GLY A 284 -6.30 -5.28 5.12
C GLY A 284 -7.78 -5.20 4.77
N SER A 285 -8.61 -5.43 5.79
CA SER A 285 -10.06 -5.36 5.69
C SER A 285 -10.59 -3.92 5.79
N ARG A 286 -11.87 -3.73 5.45
CA ARG A 286 -12.57 -2.46 5.64
C ARG A 286 -12.54 -2.00 7.11
N THR A 287 -12.79 -2.90 8.06
CA THR A 287 -12.77 -2.54 9.49
C THR A 287 -11.40 -2.05 9.96
N MET A 288 -10.30 -2.64 9.47
CA MET A 288 -8.94 -2.14 9.72
C MET A 288 -8.74 -0.75 9.08
N PHE A 289 -9.27 -0.54 7.87
CA PHE A 289 -9.19 0.75 7.18
C PHE A 289 -9.94 1.85 7.96
N GLU A 290 -11.14 1.56 8.45
CA GLU A 290 -11.91 2.50 9.27
C GLU A 290 -11.21 2.82 10.61
N ALA A 291 -10.55 1.83 11.23
CA ALA A 291 -9.74 2.03 12.43
C ALA A 291 -8.53 2.94 12.15
N MET A 292 -7.82 2.67 11.07
CA MET A 292 -6.71 3.50 10.58
C MET A 292 -7.17 4.93 10.28
N ASN A 293 -8.31 5.11 9.60
CA ASN A 293 -8.85 6.43 9.26
C ASN A 293 -9.18 7.27 10.50
N ARG A 294 -9.68 6.64 11.57
CA ARG A 294 -9.88 7.34 12.86
C ARG A 294 -8.56 7.86 13.43
N ALA A 295 -7.52 7.04 13.39
CA ALA A 295 -6.19 7.47 13.86
C ALA A 295 -5.61 8.58 12.97
N ILE A 296 -5.72 8.48 11.64
CA ILE A 296 -5.29 9.52 10.69
C ILE A 296 -5.99 10.85 10.99
N ALA A 297 -7.32 10.83 11.14
CA ALA A 297 -8.10 12.04 11.43
C ALA A 297 -7.74 12.66 12.79
N LEU A 298 -7.61 11.82 13.83
CA LEU A 298 -7.31 12.29 15.19
C LEU A 298 -5.95 12.95 15.30
N HIS A 299 -4.96 12.41 14.60
CA HIS A 299 -3.56 12.84 14.72
C HIS A 299 -3.06 13.69 13.55
N GLY A 300 -3.92 14.00 12.59
CA GLY A 300 -3.57 14.83 11.43
C GLY A 300 -2.46 14.22 10.56
N VAL A 301 -2.44 12.89 10.42
CA VAL A 301 -1.44 12.22 9.58
C VAL A 301 -1.64 12.61 8.11
N ARG A 302 -0.58 13.08 7.46
CA ARG A 302 -0.60 13.43 6.04
C ARG A 302 0.23 12.46 5.21
N PRO A 303 -0.34 11.89 4.14
CA PRO A 303 0.40 11.08 3.18
C PRO A 303 1.53 11.85 2.51
N THR A 304 2.64 11.17 2.25
CA THR A 304 3.74 11.73 1.45
C THR A 304 3.54 11.36 -0.01
N ILE A 305 3.23 12.35 -0.83
CA ILE A 305 3.09 12.23 -2.29
C ILE A 305 4.33 12.84 -2.93
N ASP A 306 5.03 12.06 -3.76
CA ASP A 306 6.22 12.51 -4.48
C ASP A 306 5.85 13.24 -5.75
N ARG A 307 4.96 12.66 -6.56
CA ARG A 307 4.54 13.24 -7.85
C ARG A 307 3.10 12.89 -8.19
N VAL A 308 2.43 13.85 -8.86
CA VAL A 308 1.10 13.68 -9.44
C VAL A 308 1.22 13.78 -10.96
N PHE A 309 0.65 12.82 -11.67
CA PHE A 309 0.58 12.78 -13.13
C PHE A 309 -0.87 12.94 -13.60
N PRO A 310 -1.14 13.51 -14.76
CA PRO A 310 -2.47 13.45 -15.37
C PRO A 310 -2.77 12.02 -15.86
N MET A 311 -4.07 11.69 -16.02
CA MET A 311 -4.52 10.35 -16.41
C MET A 311 -3.91 9.88 -17.74
N GLU A 312 -3.75 10.77 -18.68
CA GLU A 312 -3.18 10.51 -20.01
C GLU A 312 -1.71 10.05 -19.93
N GLN A 313 -1.01 10.35 -18.82
CA GLN A 313 0.38 9.96 -18.56
C GLN A 313 0.49 8.76 -17.60
N ALA A 314 -0.53 7.92 -17.52
CA ALA A 314 -0.52 6.75 -16.61
C ALA A 314 0.65 5.79 -16.88
N ALA A 315 1.03 5.61 -18.14
CA ALA A 315 2.20 4.79 -18.51
C ALA A 315 3.51 5.41 -18.00
N ASP A 316 3.69 6.74 -18.13
CA ASP A 316 4.86 7.46 -17.63
C ASP A 316 4.91 7.39 -16.09
N ALA A 317 3.77 7.50 -15.44
CA ALA A 317 3.65 7.39 -13.98
C ALA A 317 4.09 6.00 -13.47
N LEU A 318 3.71 4.91 -14.16
CA LEU A 318 4.17 3.56 -13.86
C LEU A 318 5.65 3.36 -14.18
N GLY A 319 6.16 3.93 -15.28
CA GLY A 319 7.60 3.95 -15.59
C GLY A 319 8.41 4.71 -14.53
N TYR A 320 7.87 5.84 -14.03
CA TYR A 320 8.49 6.56 -12.92
C TYR A 320 8.49 5.72 -11.63
N LEU A 321 7.41 5.01 -11.33
CA LEU A 321 7.37 4.08 -10.19
C LEU A 321 8.43 2.97 -10.33
N GLU A 322 8.58 2.40 -11.54
CA GLU A 322 9.56 1.35 -11.85
C GLU A 322 11.00 1.81 -11.62
N SER A 323 11.32 3.06 -11.90
CA SER A 323 12.66 3.64 -11.69
C SER A 323 13.09 3.67 -10.22
N ALA A 324 12.16 3.43 -9.28
CA ALA A 324 12.38 3.54 -7.83
C ALA A 324 12.94 4.90 -7.36
N GLY A 325 12.80 5.95 -8.20
CA GLY A 325 13.26 7.31 -7.90
C GLY A 325 12.40 8.03 -6.85
N HIS A 326 11.14 7.65 -6.71
CA HIS A 326 10.14 8.30 -5.85
C HIS A 326 10.43 8.18 -4.36
N PHE A 327 9.88 9.12 -3.58
CA PHE A 327 9.85 9.12 -2.11
C PHE A 327 8.39 9.18 -1.64
N GLY A 328 7.84 8.07 -1.15
CA GLY A 328 6.41 7.96 -0.82
C GLY A 328 5.57 7.44 -1.98
N LYS A 329 4.48 8.15 -2.32
CA LYS A 329 3.49 7.70 -3.29
C LYS A 329 3.54 8.47 -4.61
N VAL A 330 3.19 7.80 -5.68
CA VAL A 330 2.95 8.37 -7.02
C VAL A 330 1.44 8.31 -7.26
N VAL A 331 0.87 9.41 -7.72
CA VAL A 331 -0.58 9.58 -7.90
C VAL A 331 -0.89 9.96 -9.34
N VAL A 332 -2.02 9.49 -9.84
CA VAL A 332 -2.61 9.87 -11.12
C VAL A 332 -3.89 10.64 -10.84
N ARG A 333 -3.98 11.89 -11.32
CA ARG A 333 -5.19 12.72 -11.24
C ARG A 333 -6.14 12.33 -12.35
N ILE A 334 -7.43 12.21 -12.01
CA ILE A 334 -8.51 11.82 -12.91
C ILE A 334 -9.52 12.99 -12.96
N GLY A 335 -9.59 13.68 -14.09
CA GLY A 335 -10.54 14.77 -14.33
C GLY A 335 -10.13 16.11 -13.75
#